data_1775d465d6d5c8b05f39c44c62771ecf
#
_entry.id   1775d465d6d5c8b05f39c44c62771ecf
#
_cell.length_a   1.000
_cell.length_b   1.000
_cell.length_c   1.000
_cell.angle_alpha   90.00
_cell.angle_beta   90.00
_cell.angle_gamma   90.00
#
_symmetry.space_group_name_H-M   'P 1'
#
loop_
_entity.id
_entity.type
_entity.pdbx_description
1 polymer ?
#
loop_
_entity_poly.entity_id
_entity_poly.type
_entity_poly.pdbx_seq_one_letter_code
_entity_poly.pdbx_strand_id
1 'polypeptide(L)'
;PWVAPIHANMYILYGKQKIDKCINDEIIEIAPISFLRGRTFVNACVIVDEAQNVTKSQMEMILSRLGINSKMIICGDMSQTDLKSKKDSGFPYLFDMIDSVPGLGVYELKTNHRHPIVDSVLNFFEEEKK
;
A
#
# COMPACT_ATOMS: atom_id res chain seq x y z
N PRO A 1 13.07 -0.42 -6.34
CA PRO A 1 12.43 0.60 -7.20
C PRO A 1 11.06 1.01 -6.66
N TRP A 2 10.19 0.06 -6.27
CA TRP A 2 8.79 0.30 -5.87
C TRP A 2 8.60 1.16 -4.60
N VAL A 3 9.59 1.24 -3.73
CA VAL A 3 9.55 2.00 -2.47
C VAL A 3 10.15 3.40 -2.60
N ALA A 4 10.71 3.75 -3.76
CA ALA A 4 11.34 5.04 -3.98
C ALA A 4 10.42 6.25 -3.71
N PRO A 5 9.12 6.24 -4.09
CA PRO A 5 8.21 7.33 -3.80
C PRO A 5 7.99 7.55 -2.29
N ILE A 6 7.85 6.47 -1.52
CA ILE A 6 7.69 6.55 -0.05
C ILE A 6 8.94 7.16 0.57
N HIS A 7 10.13 6.68 0.20
CA HIS A 7 11.40 7.24 0.67
C HIS A 7 11.55 8.71 0.33
N ALA A 8 11.25 9.11 -0.91
CA ALA A 8 11.35 10.50 -1.32
C ALA A 8 10.46 11.42 -0.47
N ASN A 9 9.23 11.00 -0.20
CA ASN A 9 8.32 11.75 0.66
C ASN A 9 8.81 11.81 2.11
N MET A 10 9.34 10.71 2.65
CA MET A 10 9.92 10.68 3.98
C MET A 10 11.13 11.61 4.09
N TYR A 11 11.98 11.66 3.06
CA TYR A 11 13.12 12.58 3.03
C TYR A 11 12.68 14.05 2.98
N ILE A 12 11.62 14.38 2.25
CA ILE A 12 11.06 15.73 2.20
C ILE A 12 10.51 16.13 3.57
N LEU A 13 9.76 15.24 4.23
CA LEU A 13 9.08 15.53 5.49
C LEU A 13 10.03 15.56 6.70
N TYR A 14 11.01 14.68 6.75
CA TYR A 14 11.81 14.44 7.95
C TYR A 14 13.31 14.67 7.77
N GLY A 15 13.77 14.91 6.55
CA GLY A 15 15.18 15.03 6.19
C GLY A 15 15.87 13.69 5.98
N LYS A 16 16.78 13.67 4.99
CA LYS A 16 17.47 12.44 4.56
C LYS A 16 18.26 11.79 5.70
N GLN A 17 19.05 12.56 6.44
CA GLN A 17 19.91 12.04 7.52
C GLN A 17 19.12 11.29 8.60
N LYS A 18 17.95 11.84 8.98
CA LYS A 18 17.08 11.22 9.99
C LYS A 18 16.50 9.89 9.49
N ILE A 19 16.03 9.86 8.26
CA ILE A 19 15.45 8.64 7.67
C ILE A 19 16.51 7.57 7.44
N ASP A 20 17.69 7.94 6.91
CA ASP A 20 18.80 6.99 6.74
C ASP A 20 19.21 6.39 8.09
N LYS A 21 19.24 7.20 9.15
CA LYS A 21 19.49 6.69 10.50
C LYS A 21 18.41 5.71 10.95
N CYS A 22 17.12 6.04 10.76
CA CYS A 22 16.03 5.14 11.14
C CYS A 22 16.08 3.80 10.39
N ILE A 23 16.53 3.80 9.14
CA ILE A 23 16.72 2.57 8.36
C ILE A 23 17.91 1.77 8.90
N ASN A 24 19.04 2.44 9.17
CA ASN A 24 20.24 1.77 9.72
C ASN A 24 20.00 1.21 11.12
N ASP A 25 19.19 1.89 11.92
CA ASP A 25 18.80 1.46 13.28
C ASP A 25 17.63 0.46 13.27
N GLU A 26 17.20 -0.01 12.09
CA GLU A 26 16.09 -0.96 11.86
C GLU A 26 14.73 -0.48 12.43
N ILE A 27 14.57 0.84 12.65
CA ILE A 27 13.29 1.44 13.05
C ILE A 27 12.33 1.47 11.86
N ILE A 28 12.89 1.66 10.65
CA ILE A 28 12.16 1.57 9.39
C ILE A 28 12.74 0.41 8.60
N GLU A 29 11.89 -0.57 8.33
CA GLU A 29 12.24 -1.72 7.51
C GLU A 29 11.46 -1.70 6.20
N ILE A 30 12.11 -2.05 5.10
CA ILE A 30 11.50 -2.24 3.79
C ILE A 30 11.64 -3.71 3.44
N ALA A 31 10.52 -4.39 3.37
CA ALA A 31 10.49 -5.82 3.13
C ALA A 31 9.66 -6.16 1.87
N PRO A 32 10.24 -6.89 0.91
CA PRO A 32 9.47 -7.50 -0.15
C PRO A 32 8.46 -8.51 0.40
N ILE A 33 7.30 -8.63 -0.24
CA ILE A 33 6.22 -9.56 0.18
C ILE A 33 6.73 -11.01 0.33
N SER A 34 7.65 -11.42 -0.52
CA SER A 34 8.25 -12.77 -0.46
C SER A 34 8.98 -13.08 0.84
N PHE A 35 9.44 -12.07 1.57
CA PHE A 35 10.16 -12.22 2.84
C PHE A 35 9.26 -12.17 4.07
N LEU A 36 7.95 -12.04 3.89
CA LEU A 36 7.00 -11.94 5.01
C LEU A 36 6.55 -13.30 5.56
N ARG A 37 6.82 -14.40 4.85
CA ARG A 37 6.43 -15.75 5.30
C ARG A 37 7.11 -16.09 6.62
N GLY A 38 6.32 -16.58 7.59
CA GLY A 38 6.81 -16.96 8.92
C GLY A 38 7.10 -15.81 9.88
N ARG A 39 6.93 -14.56 9.44
CA ARG A 39 7.09 -13.37 10.29
C ARG A 39 5.77 -13.00 10.95
N THR A 40 5.87 -12.34 12.11
CA THR A 40 4.75 -11.69 12.79
C THR A 40 5.18 -10.27 13.13
N PHE A 41 4.38 -9.28 12.76
CA PHE A 41 4.64 -7.89 13.10
C PHE A 41 4.09 -7.59 14.50
N VAL A 42 4.96 -7.23 15.42
CA VAL A 42 4.62 -6.87 16.80
C VAL A 42 5.11 -5.47 17.09
N ASN A 43 4.29 -4.65 17.75
CA ASN A 43 4.58 -3.24 18.03
C ASN A 43 4.95 -2.45 16.75
N ALA A 44 4.28 -2.71 15.66
CA ALA A 44 4.63 -2.20 14.34
C ALA A 44 3.48 -1.45 13.66
N CYS A 45 3.83 -0.48 12.83
CA CYS A 45 2.94 0.09 11.83
C CYS A 45 3.39 -0.40 10.46
N VAL A 46 2.58 -1.25 9.83
CA VAL A 46 2.86 -1.83 8.52
C VAL A 46 2.15 -1.03 7.45
N ILE A 47 2.86 -0.63 6.40
CA ILE A 47 2.28 0.02 5.23
C ILE A 47 2.47 -0.90 4.04
N VAL A 48 1.37 -1.29 3.42
CA VAL A 48 1.33 -2.05 2.18
C VAL A 48 0.93 -1.09 1.07
N ASP A 49 1.84 -0.79 0.17
CA ASP A 49 1.58 0.11 -0.96
C ASP A 49 1.33 -0.68 -2.25
N GLU A 50 0.67 -0.05 -3.23
CA GLU A 50 0.31 -0.65 -4.52
C GLU A 50 -0.45 -2.00 -4.36
N ALA A 51 -1.34 -2.06 -3.36
CA ALA A 51 -2.00 -3.29 -2.95
C ALA A 51 -2.93 -3.89 -4.01
N GLN A 52 -3.36 -3.12 -5.03
CA GLN A 52 -4.09 -3.64 -6.18
C GLN A 52 -3.29 -4.68 -6.98
N ASN A 53 -1.95 -4.68 -6.85
CA ASN A 53 -1.05 -5.63 -7.50
C ASN A 53 -0.74 -6.88 -6.65
N VAL A 54 -1.33 -6.96 -5.46
CA VAL A 54 -1.21 -8.09 -4.54
C VAL A 54 -2.29 -9.13 -4.87
N THR A 55 -1.91 -10.37 -5.09
CA THR A 55 -2.88 -11.45 -5.32
C THR A 55 -3.65 -11.80 -4.04
N LYS A 56 -4.79 -12.52 -4.18
CA LYS A 56 -5.60 -12.97 -3.03
C LYS A 56 -4.79 -13.74 -1.99
N SER A 57 -3.99 -14.70 -2.45
CA SER A 57 -3.17 -15.53 -1.55
C SER A 57 -2.06 -14.73 -0.87
N GLN A 58 -1.50 -13.75 -1.56
CA GLN A 58 -0.53 -12.83 -0.97
C GLN A 58 -1.20 -11.89 0.05
N MET A 59 -2.40 -11.39 -0.24
CA MET A 59 -3.15 -10.54 0.69
C MET A 59 -3.50 -11.29 1.98
N GLU A 60 -4.00 -12.51 1.88
CA GLU A 60 -4.25 -13.37 3.03
C GLU A 60 -2.96 -13.61 3.85
N MET A 61 -1.86 -13.90 3.17
CA MET A 61 -0.57 -14.07 3.80
C MET A 61 -0.12 -12.80 4.53
N ILE A 62 -0.26 -11.62 3.93
CA ILE A 62 0.12 -10.33 4.53
C ILE A 62 -0.73 -10.03 5.76
N LEU A 63 -2.05 -10.13 5.65
CA LEU A 63 -2.99 -9.87 6.74
C LEU A 63 -2.73 -10.77 7.95
N SER A 64 -2.40 -12.03 7.70
CA SER A 64 -2.08 -13.00 8.76
C SER A 64 -0.76 -12.72 9.49
N ARG A 65 0.02 -11.75 9.07
CA ARG A 65 1.26 -11.32 9.75
C ARG A 65 1.03 -10.28 10.84
N LEU A 66 -0.15 -9.71 10.93
CA LEU A 66 -0.44 -8.68 11.93
C LEU A 66 -0.46 -9.29 13.33
N GLY A 67 0.42 -8.82 14.19
CA GLY A 67 0.57 -9.28 15.56
C GLY A 67 0.13 -8.25 16.61
N ILE A 68 0.45 -8.52 17.85
CA ILE A 68 0.03 -7.72 19.01
C ILE A 68 0.54 -6.28 18.88
N ASN A 69 -0.30 -5.32 19.28
CA ASN A 69 0.00 -3.90 19.30
C ASN A 69 0.49 -3.36 17.95
N SER A 70 -0.05 -3.89 16.86
CA SER A 70 0.32 -3.48 15.52
C SER A 70 -0.90 -3.05 14.72
N LYS A 71 -0.67 -2.19 13.73
CA LYS A 71 -1.68 -1.80 12.75
C LYS A 71 -1.13 -1.95 11.34
N MET A 72 -2.04 -2.15 10.39
CA MET A 72 -1.71 -2.26 8.99
C MET A 72 -2.51 -1.24 8.20
N ILE A 73 -1.84 -0.50 7.33
CA ILE A 73 -2.43 0.45 6.40
C ILE A 73 -2.19 -0.11 5.01
N ILE A 74 -3.27 -0.37 4.28
CA ILE A 74 -3.20 -0.94 2.95
C ILE A 74 -3.65 0.14 1.96
N CYS A 75 -2.74 0.55 1.10
CA CYS A 75 -2.94 1.59 0.11
C CYS A 75 -3.01 0.96 -1.29
N GLY A 76 -3.96 1.41 -2.08
CA GLY A 76 -4.09 0.93 -3.45
C GLY A 76 -5.11 1.72 -4.26
N ASP A 77 -5.02 1.58 -5.58
CA ASP A 77 -5.95 2.15 -6.54
C ASP A 77 -6.54 1.04 -7.42
N MET A 78 -7.85 0.83 -7.32
CA MET A 78 -8.56 -0.21 -8.07
C MET A 78 -8.50 -0.03 -9.58
N SER A 79 -8.22 1.19 -10.06
CA SER A 79 -8.09 1.49 -11.49
C SER A 79 -6.73 1.10 -12.07
N GLN A 80 -5.69 1.02 -11.23
CA GLN A 80 -4.28 0.86 -11.60
C GLN A 80 -3.75 -0.52 -11.22
N THR A 81 -4.21 -1.58 -11.87
CA THR A 81 -3.66 -2.92 -11.63
C THR A 81 -2.80 -3.41 -12.78
N ASP A 82 -1.61 -3.92 -12.47
CA ASP A 82 -0.68 -4.56 -13.40
C ASP A 82 -0.92 -6.09 -13.52
N LEU A 83 -1.84 -6.64 -12.73
CA LEU A 83 -2.18 -8.05 -12.79
C LEU A 83 -2.86 -8.40 -14.12
N LYS A 84 -2.54 -9.56 -14.66
CA LYS A 84 -3.13 -10.08 -15.92
C LYS A 84 -4.66 -10.12 -15.88
N SER A 85 -5.23 -10.35 -14.71
CA SER A 85 -6.66 -10.26 -14.45
C SER A 85 -6.91 -9.45 -13.17
N LYS A 86 -7.78 -8.45 -13.28
CA LYS A 86 -8.24 -7.66 -12.10
C LYS A 86 -8.87 -8.55 -11.03
N LYS A 87 -9.44 -9.70 -11.44
CA LYS A 87 -10.05 -10.68 -10.52
C LYS A 87 -9.04 -11.41 -9.63
N ASP A 88 -7.76 -11.38 -10.00
CA ASP A 88 -6.70 -12.02 -9.22
C ASP A 88 -6.22 -11.15 -8.06
N SER A 89 -6.55 -9.85 -8.08
CA SER A 89 -6.22 -8.92 -7.00
C SER A 89 -6.93 -9.30 -5.70
N GLY A 90 -6.19 -9.28 -4.60
CA GLY A 90 -6.71 -9.42 -3.26
C GLY A 90 -7.27 -8.14 -2.66
N PHE A 91 -6.95 -6.99 -3.23
CA PHE A 91 -7.34 -5.69 -2.69
C PHE A 91 -8.87 -5.48 -2.63
N PRO A 92 -9.67 -5.84 -3.67
CA PRO A 92 -11.13 -5.75 -3.62
C PRO A 92 -11.78 -6.53 -2.48
N TYR A 93 -11.21 -7.67 -2.11
CA TYR A 93 -11.75 -8.51 -1.02
C TYR A 93 -11.71 -7.85 0.35
N LEU A 94 -10.85 -6.85 0.54
CA LEU A 94 -10.82 -6.09 1.78
C LEU A 94 -12.13 -5.33 2.01
N PHE A 95 -12.75 -4.85 0.95
CA PHE A 95 -14.02 -4.12 1.03
C PHE A 95 -15.16 -5.06 1.42
N ASP A 96 -15.14 -6.30 0.95
CA ASP A 96 -16.15 -7.31 1.29
C ASP A 96 -16.07 -7.74 2.78
N MET A 97 -14.91 -7.53 3.41
CA MET A 97 -14.67 -7.90 4.81
C MET A 97 -15.09 -6.82 5.82
N ILE A 98 -15.31 -5.58 5.38
CA ILE A 98 -15.48 -4.41 6.29
C ILE A 98 -16.59 -4.64 7.30
N ASP A 99 -17.74 -5.14 6.86
CA ASP A 99 -18.88 -5.35 7.72
C ASP A 99 -18.79 -6.61 8.60
N SER A 100 -17.84 -7.50 8.29
CA SER A 100 -17.71 -8.82 8.92
C SER A 100 -16.52 -8.93 9.86
N VAL A 101 -15.51 -8.07 9.71
CA VAL A 101 -14.26 -8.14 10.48
C VAL A 101 -14.12 -6.91 11.37
N PRO A 102 -14.33 -7.04 12.69
CA PRO A 102 -14.13 -5.93 13.63
C PRO A 102 -12.71 -5.37 13.56
N GLY A 103 -12.60 -4.05 13.56
CA GLY A 103 -11.30 -3.35 13.52
C GLY A 103 -10.79 -3.07 12.10
N LEU A 104 -11.51 -3.49 11.06
CA LEU A 104 -11.26 -3.08 9.69
C LEU A 104 -12.00 -1.77 9.40
N GLY A 105 -11.34 -0.83 8.73
CA GLY A 105 -11.94 0.43 8.28
C GLY A 105 -11.44 0.81 6.88
N VAL A 106 -12.24 1.59 6.17
CA VAL A 106 -11.92 2.09 4.84
C VAL A 106 -11.94 3.61 4.84
N TYR A 107 -11.00 4.18 4.12
CA TYR A 107 -10.94 5.59 3.85
C TYR A 107 -10.63 5.83 2.36
N GLU A 108 -11.48 6.60 1.70
CA GLU A 108 -11.31 6.98 0.31
C GLU A 108 -10.68 8.37 0.21
N LEU A 109 -9.52 8.47 -0.44
CA LEU A 109 -8.89 9.75 -0.74
C LEU A 109 -9.53 10.35 -1.99
N LYS A 110 -10.21 11.49 -1.82
CA LYS A 110 -10.97 12.16 -2.90
C LYS A 110 -10.22 13.33 -3.53
N THR A 111 -9.23 13.87 -2.83
CA THR A 111 -8.49 15.05 -3.29
C THR A 111 -7.23 14.64 -4.03
N ASN A 112 -7.12 15.08 -5.26
CA ASN A 112 -5.91 14.94 -6.05
C ASN A 112 -4.99 16.16 -5.82
N HIS A 113 -3.74 15.91 -5.45
CA HIS A 113 -2.71 16.93 -5.25
C HIS A 113 -1.67 16.97 -6.38
N ARG A 114 -1.94 16.31 -7.50
CA ARG A 114 -1.08 16.33 -8.69
C ARG A 114 -1.16 17.70 -9.40
N HIS A 115 -0.20 17.97 -10.24
CA HIS A 115 -0.24 19.15 -11.09
C HIS A 115 -1.49 19.11 -11.99
N PRO A 116 -2.24 20.22 -12.17
CA PRO A 116 -3.49 20.23 -12.94
C PRO A 116 -3.41 19.65 -14.36
N ILE A 117 -2.26 19.80 -15.02
CA ILE A 117 -2.05 19.22 -16.36
C ILE A 117 -2.09 17.70 -16.35
N VAL A 118 -1.71 17.06 -15.23
CA VAL A 118 -1.73 15.60 -15.11
C VAL A 118 -3.16 15.08 -15.11
N ASP A 119 -4.07 15.78 -14.46
CA ASP A 119 -5.49 15.42 -14.45
C ASP A 119 -6.08 15.51 -15.86
N SER A 120 -5.75 16.58 -16.61
CA SER A 120 -6.21 16.75 -17.99
C SER A 120 -5.70 15.62 -18.91
N VAL A 121 -4.44 15.23 -18.74
CA VAL A 121 -3.84 14.12 -19.51
C VAL A 121 -4.49 12.77 -19.15
N LEU A 122 -4.71 12.49 -17.87
CA LEU A 122 -5.33 11.25 -17.44
C LEU A 122 -6.78 11.13 -17.94
N ASN A 123 -7.55 12.20 -17.83
CA ASN A 123 -8.93 12.25 -18.36
C ASN A 123 -8.98 11.96 -19.86
N PHE A 124 -8.05 12.50 -20.65
CA PHE A 124 -7.96 12.22 -22.07
C PHE A 124 -7.76 10.72 -22.36
N PHE A 125 -6.83 10.06 -21.63
CA PHE A 125 -6.60 8.63 -21.80
C PHE A 125 -7.76 7.76 -21.29
N GLU A 126 -8.53 8.21 -20.32
CA GLU A 126 -9.71 7.49 -19.85
C GLU A 126 -10.88 7.56 -20.82
N GLU A 127 -11.02 8.67 -21.54
CA GLU A 127 -12.02 8.83 -22.60
C GLU A 127 -11.76 7.92 -23.81
N GLU A 128 -10.50 7.68 -24.16
CA GLU A 128 -10.13 6.76 -25.26
C GLU A 128 -10.33 5.28 -24.93
N LYS A 129 -10.51 4.91 -23.64
CA LYS A 129 -10.73 3.52 -23.20
C LYS A 129 -12.22 3.11 -23.17
N LYS A 130 -13.11 4.04 -23.44
CA LYS A 130 -14.57 3.83 -23.50
C LYS A 130 -15.03 3.50 -24.91
#